data_545c5c47834abf3fa56ffaf597f4b626
#
_entry.id   545c5c47834abf3fa56ffaf597f4b626
#
_cell.length_a   1.000
_cell.length_b   1.000
_cell.length_c   1.000
_cell.angle_alpha   90.00
_cell.angle_beta   90.00
_cell.angle_gamma   90.00
#
_symmetry.space_group_name_H-M   'P 1'
#
loop_
_entity.id
_entity.type
_entity.pdbx_description
1 polymer ?
#
loop_
_entity_poly.entity_id
_entity_poly.type
_entity_poly.pdbx_seq_one_letter_code
_entity_poly.pdbx_strand_id
1 'polypeptide(L)'
;KSNLYRMLELNKIALKIVSNGKGILAADESTGTMTKRLESVKVPSNEENRLLFRETLFSSESMKSCVGGVILYDETIKQITSSKKTIPELIAASGSLPGIKVDTGAKVLAGSPEEKITEGLDGLRDRLKEYYRLGARFTKWRGVYIISDDYPSKLSIKANSHALARYSALVQECGMVPIVEPEVLMEGNHSADDCYNKTSEEIKKCF
;
A
#
# COMPACT_ATOMS: atom_id res chain seq x y z
N LYS A 1 24.82 -1.44 11.95
CA LYS A 1 24.66 0.00 11.65
C LYS A 1 23.79 0.62 12.73
N SER A 2 24.11 1.84 13.21
CA SER A 2 23.37 2.50 14.28
C SER A 2 21.92 2.77 13.87
N ASN A 3 20.99 2.83 14.84
CA ASN A 3 19.60 3.20 14.59
C ASN A 3 19.48 4.54 13.85
N LEU A 4 20.35 5.51 14.18
CA LEU A 4 20.39 6.81 13.53
C LEU A 4 20.69 6.70 12.02
N TYR A 5 21.66 5.88 11.64
CA TYR A 5 21.98 5.68 10.22
C TYR A 5 20.78 5.11 9.45
N ARG A 6 20.08 4.13 10.03
CA ARG A 6 18.87 3.54 9.43
C ARG A 6 17.78 4.59 9.24
N MET A 7 17.53 5.41 10.26
CA MET A 7 16.53 6.48 10.18
C MET A 7 16.85 7.50 9.08
N LEU A 8 18.12 7.87 8.92
CA LEU A 8 18.54 8.79 7.86
C LEU A 8 18.29 8.20 6.45
N GLU A 9 18.58 6.91 6.26
CA GLU A 9 18.30 6.25 4.97
C GLU A 9 16.81 6.16 4.67
N LEU A 10 15.97 5.82 5.65
CA LEU A 10 14.51 5.81 5.50
C LEU A 10 13.96 7.20 5.15
N ASN A 11 14.48 8.24 5.79
CA ASN A 11 14.08 9.61 5.51
C ASN A 11 14.44 10.03 4.07
N LYS A 12 15.61 9.66 3.57
CA LYS A 12 16.01 9.90 2.17
C LYS A 12 15.04 9.22 1.19
N ILE A 13 14.64 7.98 1.46
CA ILE A 13 13.67 7.25 0.64
C ILE A 13 12.32 7.99 0.64
N ALA A 14 11.80 8.35 1.81
CA ALA A 14 10.53 9.06 1.94
C ALA A 14 10.53 10.40 1.19
N LEU A 15 11.58 11.19 1.34
CA LEU A 15 11.74 12.46 0.63
C LEU A 15 11.84 12.26 -0.89
N LYS A 16 12.55 11.23 -1.34
CA LYS A 16 12.69 10.93 -2.77
C LYS A 16 11.36 10.62 -3.44
N ILE A 17 10.47 9.89 -2.77
CA ILE A 17 9.16 9.51 -3.30
C ILE A 17 8.33 10.75 -3.69
N VAL A 18 8.39 11.80 -2.89
CA VAL A 18 7.57 13.02 -3.08
C VAL A 18 8.37 14.21 -3.59
N SER A 19 9.63 14.00 -3.97
CA SER A 19 10.49 15.09 -4.46
C SER A 19 9.98 15.67 -5.78
N ASN A 20 10.26 16.95 -6.00
CA ASN A 20 9.94 17.66 -7.26
C ASN A 20 8.45 17.64 -7.62
N GLY A 21 7.55 17.64 -6.63
CA GLY A 21 6.11 17.65 -6.85
C GLY A 21 5.54 16.33 -7.38
N LYS A 22 6.31 15.24 -7.29
CA LYS A 22 5.84 13.90 -7.69
C LYS A 22 4.94 13.29 -6.64
N GLY A 23 4.04 12.42 -7.11
CA GLY A 23 3.13 11.64 -6.28
C GLY A 23 3.44 10.15 -6.29
N ILE A 24 2.58 9.39 -5.61
CA ILE A 24 2.62 7.92 -5.57
C ILE A 24 1.51 7.38 -6.44
N LEU A 25 1.86 6.47 -7.36
CA LEU A 25 0.91 5.72 -8.15
C LEU A 25 0.53 4.43 -7.40
N ALA A 26 -0.74 4.30 -7.03
CA ALA A 26 -1.30 3.06 -6.50
C ALA A 26 -1.67 2.13 -7.67
N ALA A 27 -0.90 1.06 -7.85
CA ALA A 27 -1.14 0.00 -8.83
C ALA A 27 -1.16 -1.38 -8.14
N ASP A 28 -1.67 -1.40 -6.92
CA ASP A 28 -1.67 -2.52 -6.00
C ASP A 28 -3.00 -3.27 -5.94
N GLU A 29 -3.86 -3.08 -6.93
CA GLU A 29 -5.12 -3.81 -7.03
C GLU A 29 -4.88 -5.31 -6.95
N SER A 30 -5.61 -5.96 -6.03
CA SER A 30 -5.62 -7.42 -5.95
C SER A 30 -6.12 -8.05 -7.24
N THR A 31 -5.82 -9.31 -7.46
CA THR A 31 -6.32 -10.06 -8.63
C THR A 31 -7.83 -9.93 -8.77
N GLY A 32 -8.59 -10.02 -7.67
CA GLY A 32 -10.06 -9.85 -7.71
C GLY A 32 -10.50 -8.46 -8.13
N THR A 33 -9.80 -7.41 -7.70
CA THR A 33 -10.10 -6.04 -8.12
C THR A 33 -9.75 -5.81 -9.60
N MET A 34 -8.60 -6.31 -10.04
CA MET A 34 -8.21 -6.24 -11.46
C MET A 34 -9.17 -7.01 -12.35
N THR A 35 -9.63 -8.18 -11.91
CA THR A 35 -10.63 -8.97 -12.63
C THR A 35 -11.88 -8.14 -12.90
N LYS A 36 -12.45 -7.52 -11.87
CA LYS A 36 -13.64 -6.64 -12.03
C LYS A 36 -13.39 -5.49 -13.02
N ARG A 37 -12.21 -4.88 -12.98
CA ARG A 37 -11.86 -3.77 -13.90
C ARG A 37 -11.72 -4.23 -15.34
N LEU A 38 -11.00 -5.33 -15.60
CA LEU A 38 -10.81 -5.86 -16.95
C LEU A 38 -12.12 -6.38 -17.55
N GLU A 39 -12.92 -7.11 -16.76
CA GLU A 39 -14.22 -7.61 -17.20
C GLU A 39 -15.21 -6.49 -17.53
N SER A 40 -15.18 -5.36 -16.80
CA SER A 40 -16.03 -4.20 -17.10
C SER A 40 -15.79 -3.61 -18.49
N VAL A 41 -14.61 -3.83 -19.05
CA VAL A 41 -14.25 -3.44 -20.44
C VAL A 41 -14.14 -4.66 -21.37
N LYS A 42 -14.72 -5.79 -20.96
CA LYS A 42 -14.77 -7.05 -21.75
C LYS A 42 -13.40 -7.63 -22.10
N VAL A 43 -12.41 -7.43 -21.22
CA VAL A 43 -11.08 -8.03 -21.33
C VAL A 43 -10.96 -9.18 -20.32
N PRO A 44 -10.57 -10.39 -20.75
CA PRO A 44 -10.37 -11.52 -19.84
C PRO A 44 -9.30 -11.22 -18.78
N SER A 45 -9.54 -11.59 -17.52
CA SER A 45 -8.57 -11.41 -16.44
C SER A 45 -7.67 -12.64 -16.32
N ASN A 46 -6.70 -12.74 -17.21
CA ASN A 46 -5.57 -13.67 -17.10
C ASN A 46 -4.30 -12.92 -16.67
N GLU A 47 -3.25 -13.65 -16.35
CA GLU A 47 -1.99 -13.07 -15.89
C GLU A 47 -1.37 -12.14 -16.95
N GLU A 48 -1.43 -12.52 -18.22
CA GLU A 48 -0.90 -11.74 -19.35
C GLU A 48 -1.60 -10.39 -19.48
N ASN A 49 -2.92 -10.34 -19.43
CA ASN A 49 -3.68 -9.10 -19.53
C ASN A 49 -3.49 -8.21 -18.30
N ARG A 50 -3.35 -8.78 -17.10
CA ARG A 50 -3.00 -8.01 -15.90
C ARG A 50 -1.60 -7.42 -16.00
N LEU A 51 -0.64 -8.17 -16.51
CA LEU A 51 0.71 -7.68 -16.76
C LEU A 51 0.72 -6.58 -17.83
N LEU A 52 0.06 -6.80 -18.95
CA LEU A 52 -0.02 -5.83 -20.06
C LEU A 52 -0.58 -4.49 -19.59
N PHE A 53 -1.66 -4.51 -18.81
CA PHE A 53 -2.25 -3.30 -18.23
C PHE A 53 -1.21 -2.51 -17.42
N ARG A 54 -0.50 -3.19 -16.52
CA ARG A 54 0.49 -2.58 -15.63
C ARG A 54 1.76 -2.15 -16.36
N GLU A 55 2.25 -2.98 -17.28
CA GLU A 55 3.41 -2.64 -18.10
C GLU A 55 3.15 -1.40 -18.97
N THR A 56 1.96 -1.30 -19.57
CA THR A 56 1.54 -0.11 -20.34
C THR A 56 1.54 1.15 -19.47
N LEU A 57 0.99 1.06 -18.26
CA LEU A 57 0.96 2.18 -17.34
C LEU A 57 2.37 2.60 -16.91
N PHE A 58 3.23 1.67 -16.54
CA PHE A 58 4.59 1.94 -16.04
C PHE A 58 5.55 2.36 -17.15
N SER A 59 5.24 2.08 -18.41
CA SER A 59 6.02 2.51 -19.58
C SER A 59 5.66 3.90 -20.07
N SER A 60 4.66 4.56 -19.48
CA SER A 60 4.24 5.91 -19.86
C SER A 60 5.35 6.93 -19.63
N GLU A 61 5.55 7.86 -20.57
CA GLU A 61 6.50 8.96 -20.42
C GLU A 61 6.20 9.85 -19.20
N SER A 62 4.92 9.96 -18.81
CA SER A 62 4.49 10.72 -17.63
C SER A 62 5.03 10.16 -16.31
N MET A 63 5.46 8.90 -16.28
CA MET A 63 6.09 8.32 -15.10
C MET A 63 7.29 9.15 -14.63
N LYS A 64 8.12 9.63 -15.55
CA LYS A 64 9.33 10.39 -15.24
C LYS A 64 9.04 11.73 -14.56
N SER A 65 7.96 12.38 -14.92
CA SER A 65 7.62 13.72 -14.42
C SER A 65 6.68 13.72 -13.23
N CYS A 66 5.78 12.72 -13.12
CA CYS A 66 4.68 12.75 -12.16
C CYS A 66 4.80 11.74 -11.03
N VAL A 67 5.56 10.64 -11.20
CA VAL A 67 5.56 9.52 -10.28
C VAL A 67 6.89 9.37 -9.57
N GLY A 68 6.88 9.45 -8.26
CA GLY A 68 8.03 9.21 -7.39
C GLY A 68 8.09 7.80 -6.79
N GLY A 69 6.94 7.16 -6.67
CA GLY A 69 6.83 5.77 -6.20
C GLY A 69 5.62 5.06 -6.78
N VAL A 70 5.70 3.75 -6.90
CA VAL A 70 4.61 2.88 -7.39
C VAL A 70 4.35 1.80 -6.36
N ILE A 71 3.11 1.67 -5.89
CA ILE A 71 2.71 0.57 -5.02
C ILE A 71 2.30 -0.60 -5.91
N LEU A 72 2.98 -1.73 -5.77
CA LEU A 72 2.72 -2.96 -6.52
C LEU A 72 1.91 -3.97 -5.70
N TYR A 73 1.32 -4.92 -6.42
CA TYR A 73 0.73 -6.14 -5.86
C TYR A 73 1.74 -7.29 -5.92
N ASP A 74 1.57 -8.33 -5.07
CA ASP A 74 2.50 -9.46 -4.95
C ASP A 74 2.78 -10.17 -6.29
N GLU A 75 1.75 -10.43 -7.11
CA GLU A 75 1.92 -11.00 -8.44
C GLU A 75 2.83 -10.11 -9.30
N THR A 76 2.56 -8.82 -9.30
CA THR A 76 3.18 -7.86 -10.23
C THR A 76 4.66 -7.63 -9.95
N ILE A 77 5.05 -7.56 -8.68
CA ILE A 77 6.47 -7.34 -8.34
C ILE A 77 7.39 -8.48 -8.80
N LYS A 78 6.82 -9.65 -9.05
CA LYS A 78 7.53 -10.87 -9.49
C LYS A 78 7.52 -11.05 -11.01
N GLN A 79 6.73 -10.25 -11.73
CA GLN A 79 6.54 -10.40 -13.18
C GLN A 79 7.69 -9.77 -13.97
N ILE A 80 7.85 -10.30 -15.18
CA ILE A 80 8.86 -9.86 -16.16
C ILE A 80 8.12 -9.28 -17.37
N THR A 81 8.55 -8.10 -17.79
CA THR A 81 7.98 -7.38 -18.93
C THR A 81 8.25 -8.08 -20.27
N SER A 82 7.55 -7.64 -21.32
CA SER A 82 7.81 -8.05 -22.71
C SER A 82 9.26 -7.79 -23.15
N SER A 83 9.90 -6.74 -22.61
CA SER A 83 11.30 -6.37 -22.84
C SER A 83 12.31 -7.13 -21.96
N LYS A 84 11.89 -8.17 -21.24
CA LYS A 84 12.73 -9.01 -20.37
C LYS A 84 13.30 -8.27 -19.14
N LYS A 85 12.73 -7.15 -18.74
CA LYS A 85 13.03 -6.47 -17.48
C LYS A 85 12.04 -6.91 -16.42
N THR A 86 12.44 -6.95 -15.15
CA THR A 86 11.49 -7.08 -14.06
C THR A 86 10.65 -5.81 -13.93
N ILE A 87 9.44 -5.90 -13.39
CA ILE A 87 8.60 -4.72 -13.15
C ILE A 87 9.31 -3.68 -12.24
N PRO A 88 10.00 -4.07 -11.15
CA PRO A 88 10.80 -3.12 -10.37
C PRO A 88 11.89 -2.40 -11.19
N GLU A 89 12.58 -3.09 -12.12
CA GLU A 89 13.56 -2.48 -13.00
C GLU A 89 12.94 -1.48 -13.98
N LEU A 90 11.77 -1.79 -14.53
CA LEU A 90 11.01 -0.87 -15.38
C LEU A 90 10.66 0.42 -14.63
N ILE A 91 10.14 0.30 -13.41
CA ILE A 91 9.81 1.44 -12.55
C ILE A 91 11.05 2.26 -12.19
N ALA A 92 12.13 1.60 -11.79
CA ALA A 92 13.39 2.27 -11.45
C ALA A 92 13.99 3.03 -12.64
N ALA A 93 13.84 2.54 -13.87
CA ALA A 93 14.30 3.21 -15.09
C ALA A 93 13.59 4.56 -15.35
N SER A 94 12.38 4.76 -14.83
CA SER A 94 11.68 6.06 -14.87
C SER A 94 12.13 7.02 -13.76
N GLY A 95 12.99 6.57 -12.83
CA GLY A 95 13.42 7.33 -11.65
C GLY A 95 12.50 7.19 -10.44
N SER A 96 11.43 6.39 -10.56
CA SER A 96 10.49 6.09 -9.47
C SER A 96 11.00 4.97 -8.57
N LEU A 97 10.50 4.89 -7.33
CA LEU A 97 10.81 3.80 -6.42
C LEU A 97 9.69 2.74 -6.44
N PRO A 98 10.05 1.45 -6.54
CA PRO A 98 9.08 0.38 -6.33
C PRO A 98 8.64 0.30 -4.88
N GLY A 99 7.35 0.10 -4.66
CA GLY A 99 6.73 -0.20 -3.38
C GLY A 99 5.83 -1.42 -3.49
N ILE A 100 5.31 -1.89 -2.36
CA ILE A 100 4.52 -3.12 -2.31
C ILE A 100 3.44 -3.07 -1.24
N LYS A 101 2.22 -3.45 -1.61
CA LYS A 101 1.15 -3.73 -0.65
C LYS A 101 1.44 -5.04 0.08
N VAL A 102 1.53 -4.99 1.39
CA VAL A 102 1.93 -6.15 2.21
C VAL A 102 0.81 -6.69 3.10
N ASP A 103 -0.30 -5.97 3.26
CA ASP A 103 -1.47 -6.56 3.90
C ASP A 103 -2.11 -7.64 3.03
N THR A 104 -2.82 -8.56 3.65
CA THR A 104 -3.54 -9.67 2.99
C THR A 104 -5.05 -9.42 2.90
N GLY A 105 -5.48 -8.21 3.15
CA GLY A 105 -6.86 -7.74 3.02
C GLY A 105 -7.60 -7.58 4.34
N ALA A 106 -8.67 -6.82 4.28
CA ALA A 106 -9.56 -6.58 5.40
C ALA A 106 -10.57 -7.72 5.57
N LYS A 107 -10.70 -8.23 6.79
CA LYS A 107 -11.62 -9.29 7.19
C LYS A 107 -12.60 -8.77 8.23
N VAL A 108 -13.69 -9.49 8.46
CA VAL A 108 -14.63 -9.16 9.54
C VAL A 108 -13.91 -9.21 10.88
N LEU A 109 -14.07 -8.17 11.69
CA LEU A 109 -13.52 -8.11 13.03
C LEU A 109 -14.34 -9.01 13.96
N ALA A 110 -13.72 -10.03 14.53
CA ALA A 110 -14.40 -10.90 15.48
C ALA A 110 -14.90 -10.07 16.69
N GLY A 111 -16.19 -10.24 17.01
CA GLY A 111 -16.87 -9.45 18.06
C GLY A 111 -17.47 -8.12 17.58
N SER A 112 -17.23 -7.72 16.31
CA SER A 112 -17.84 -6.54 15.69
C SER A 112 -18.06 -6.78 14.19
N PRO A 113 -19.16 -7.47 13.79
CA PRO A 113 -19.34 -7.97 12.42
C PRO A 113 -19.45 -6.89 11.33
N GLU A 114 -19.81 -5.67 11.70
CA GLU A 114 -19.86 -4.52 10.79
C GLU A 114 -18.48 -3.92 10.49
N GLU A 115 -17.51 -4.18 11.36
CA GLU A 115 -16.18 -3.60 11.26
C GLU A 115 -15.16 -4.57 10.66
N LYS A 116 -14.03 -4.05 10.23
CA LYS A 116 -12.93 -4.82 9.62
C LYS A 116 -11.66 -4.76 10.45
N ILE A 117 -10.90 -5.84 10.37
CA ILE A 117 -9.50 -5.92 10.77
C ILE A 117 -8.66 -6.29 9.54
N THR A 118 -7.58 -5.59 9.33
CA THR A 118 -6.66 -5.93 8.24
C THR A 118 -5.64 -6.95 8.73
N GLU A 119 -5.52 -8.05 8.00
CA GLU A 119 -4.60 -9.15 8.30
C GLU A 119 -3.31 -9.04 7.47
N GLY A 120 -2.29 -9.85 7.82
CA GLY A 120 -1.05 -9.94 7.06
C GLY A 120 0.23 -9.87 7.90
N LEU A 121 0.13 -9.85 9.24
CA LEU A 121 1.31 -9.81 10.12
C LEU A 121 2.04 -11.17 10.19
N ASP A 122 1.33 -12.27 10.03
CA ASP A 122 1.92 -13.60 10.07
C ASP A 122 2.86 -13.79 8.88
N GLY A 123 4.10 -14.19 9.16
CA GLY A 123 5.14 -14.35 8.15
C GLY A 123 5.61 -13.06 7.46
N LEU A 124 5.16 -11.88 7.92
CA LEU A 124 5.46 -10.61 7.27
C LEU A 124 6.96 -10.32 7.19
N ARG A 125 7.73 -10.62 8.25
CA ARG A 125 9.19 -10.37 8.25
C ARG A 125 9.91 -11.04 7.09
N ASP A 126 9.56 -12.27 6.75
CA ASP A 126 10.21 -12.99 5.66
C ASP A 126 9.75 -12.51 4.29
N ARG A 127 8.46 -12.18 4.13
CA ARG A 127 7.96 -11.53 2.92
C ARG A 127 8.60 -10.15 2.68
N LEU A 128 8.84 -9.37 3.72
CA LEU A 128 9.52 -8.07 3.60
C LEU A 128 10.96 -8.21 3.12
N LYS A 129 11.71 -9.22 3.60
CA LYS A 129 13.07 -9.50 3.10
C LYS A 129 13.07 -9.88 1.62
N GLU A 130 12.08 -10.69 1.20
CA GLU A 130 11.90 -11.05 -0.20
C GLU A 130 11.60 -9.82 -1.06
N TYR A 131 10.62 -9.00 -0.69
CA TYR A 131 10.25 -7.80 -1.43
C TYR A 131 11.38 -6.77 -1.51
N TYR A 132 12.17 -6.64 -0.44
CA TYR A 132 13.36 -5.78 -0.47
C TYR A 132 14.37 -6.27 -1.52
N ARG A 133 14.61 -7.59 -1.60
CA ARG A 133 15.49 -8.20 -2.62
C ARG A 133 14.95 -8.03 -4.03
N LEU A 134 13.63 -8.05 -4.21
CA LEU A 134 12.99 -7.81 -5.50
C LEU A 134 13.00 -6.33 -5.91
N GLY A 135 13.45 -5.42 -5.05
CA GLY A 135 13.63 -4.00 -5.38
C GLY A 135 12.68 -3.04 -4.66
N ALA A 136 11.75 -3.51 -3.84
CA ALA A 136 10.89 -2.63 -3.06
C ALA A 136 11.67 -1.78 -2.07
N ARG A 137 11.26 -0.51 -1.90
CA ARG A 137 11.86 0.45 -0.96
C ARG A 137 10.85 1.07 -0.02
N PHE A 138 9.58 0.88 -0.28
CA PHE A 138 8.49 1.27 0.61
C PHE A 138 7.35 0.26 0.53
N THR A 139 6.46 0.32 1.49
CA THR A 139 5.34 -0.61 1.60
C THR A 139 4.05 0.13 1.90
N LYS A 140 2.91 -0.55 1.73
CA LYS A 140 1.59 -0.04 2.10
C LYS A 140 0.83 -1.09 2.90
N TRP A 141 0.11 -0.62 3.90
CA TRP A 141 -0.88 -1.37 4.67
C TRP A 141 -2.08 -0.49 4.94
N ARG A 142 -3.26 -0.93 4.53
CA ARG A 142 -4.52 -0.21 4.68
C ARG A 142 -5.34 -0.78 5.83
N GLY A 143 -5.62 0.03 6.85
CA GLY A 143 -6.69 -0.21 7.82
C GLY A 143 -7.96 0.47 7.37
N VAL A 144 -9.14 -0.12 7.57
CA VAL A 144 -10.42 0.40 7.07
C VAL A 144 -11.39 0.63 8.23
N TYR A 145 -11.97 1.81 8.29
CA TYR A 145 -12.92 2.24 9.31
C TYR A 145 -14.19 2.77 8.69
N ILE A 146 -15.34 2.36 9.22
CA ILE A 146 -16.66 2.92 8.87
C ILE A 146 -17.04 3.99 9.90
N ILE A 147 -17.88 4.94 9.51
CA ILE A 147 -18.46 5.95 10.42
C ILE A 147 -19.97 5.70 10.54
N SER A 148 -20.44 5.63 11.76
CA SER A 148 -21.85 5.70 12.15
C SER A 148 -21.93 6.21 13.60
N ASP A 149 -23.11 6.20 14.20
CA ASP A 149 -23.31 6.59 15.60
C ASP A 149 -22.47 5.74 16.57
N ASP A 150 -22.31 4.44 16.25
CA ASP A 150 -21.60 3.48 17.09
C ASP A 150 -20.18 3.15 16.61
N TYR A 151 -19.80 3.58 15.39
CA TYR A 151 -18.54 3.21 14.76
C TYR A 151 -17.72 4.43 14.32
N PRO A 152 -16.36 4.30 14.27
CA PRO A 152 -15.57 3.12 14.65
C PRO A 152 -15.59 2.86 16.16
N SER A 153 -15.69 1.58 16.53
CA SER A 153 -15.64 1.17 17.95
C SER A 153 -14.21 1.27 18.51
N LYS A 154 -14.09 1.39 19.83
CA LYS A 154 -12.78 1.35 20.51
C LYS A 154 -12.01 0.06 20.22
N LEU A 155 -12.71 -1.06 19.97
CA LEU A 155 -12.10 -2.32 19.61
C LEU A 155 -11.43 -2.24 18.22
N SER A 156 -12.16 -1.76 17.22
CA SER A 156 -11.64 -1.61 15.85
C SER A 156 -10.45 -0.65 15.80
N ILE A 157 -10.58 0.51 16.44
CA ILE A 157 -9.51 1.50 16.53
C ILE A 157 -8.24 0.87 17.11
N LYS A 158 -8.36 0.24 18.29
CA LYS A 158 -7.21 -0.35 18.98
C LYS A 158 -6.57 -1.50 18.19
N ALA A 159 -7.37 -2.38 17.61
CA ALA A 159 -6.88 -3.54 16.87
C ALA A 159 -6.12 -3.13 15.59
N ASN A 160 -6.70 -2.23 14.80
CA ASN A 160 -6.06 -1.78 13.56
C ASN A 160 -4.85 -0.87 13.81
N SER A 161 -4.90 0.04 14.79
CA SER A 161 -3.74 0.87 15.16
C SER A 161 -2.57 0.01 15.65
N HIS A 162 -2.85 -1.03 16.45
CA HIS A 162 -1.81 -1.97 16.88
C HIS A 162 -1.19 -2.74 15.72
N ALA A 163 -2.03 -3.20 14.77
CA ALA A 163 -1.54 -3.88 13.56
C ALA A 163 -0.67 -2.96 12.71
N LEU A 164 -1.09 -1.72 12.49
CA LEU A 164 -0.34 -0.69 11.75
C LEU A 164 1.00 -0.36 12.41
N ALA A 165 1.05 -0.24 13.73
CA ALA A 165 2.28 0.01 14.47
C ALA A 165 3.28 -1.16 14.34
N ARG A 166 2.81 -2.41 14.50
CA ARG A 166 3.64 -3.61 14.33
C ARG A 166 4.16 -3.77 12.91
N TYR A 167 3.29 -3.57 11.94
CA TYR A 167 3.65 -3.56 10.52
C TYR A 167 4.76 -2.54 10.25
N SER A 168 4.58 -1.30 10.70
CA SER A 168 5.54 -0.22 10.47
C SER A 168 6.91 -0.52 11.06
N ALA A 169 6.97 -1.07 12.27
CA ALA A 169 8.22 -1.45 12.91
C ALA A 169 8.97 -2.54 12.13
N LEU A 170 8.25 -3.57 11.64
CA LEU A 170 8.82 -4.63 10.81
C LEU A 170 9.35 -4.11 9.47
N VAL A 171 8.63 -3.20 8.84
CA VAL A 171 9.05 -2.57 7.57
C VAL A 171 10.33 -1.75 7.75
N GLN A 172 10.39 -0.94 8.79
CA GLN A 172 11.58 -0.14 9.12
C GLN A 172 12.79 -1.02 9.49
N GLU A 173 12.55 -2.14 10.19
CA GLU A 173 13.59 -3.14 10.48
C GLU A 173 14.22 -3.68 9.19
N CYS A 174 13.41 -3.89 8.14
CA CYS A 174 13.88 -4.35 6.83
C CYS A 174 14.46 -3.24 5.93
N GLY A 175 14.54 -2.00 6.40
CA GLY A 175 15.13 -0.87 5.64
C GLY A 175 14.20 -0.28 4.58
N MET A 176 12.89 -0.42 4.75
CA MET A 176 11.86 0.16 3.88
C MET A 176 11.03 1.19 4.62
N VAL A 177 10.38 2.08 3.87
CA VAL A 177 9.47 3.10 4.41
C VAL A 177 8.04 2.56 4.46
N PRO A 178 7.37 2.54 5.62
CA PRO A 178 5.97 2.14 5.70
C PRO A 178 5.04 3.30 5.32
N ILE A 179 4.08 3.05 4.43
CA ILE A 179 2.88 3.89 4.33
C ILE A 179 1.86 3.33 5.31
N VAL A 180 1.49 4.15 6.28
CA VAL A 180 0.48 3.87 7.29
C VAL A 180 -0.83 4.48 6.81
N GLU A 181 -1.78 3.64 6.40
CA GLU A 181 -3.03 4.09 5.78
C GLU A 181 -4.25 3.70 6.62
N PRO A 182 -4.57 4.47 7.68
CA PRO A 182 -5.86 4.37 8.34
C PRO A 182 -6.91 5.07 7.46
N GLU A 183 -7.67 4.31 6.70
CA GLU A 183 -8.68 4.84 5.79
C GLU A 183 -10.05 4.84 6.45
N VAL A 184 -10.57 6.03 6.68
CA VAL A 184 -11.95 6.25 7.06
C VAL A 184 -12.80 6.32 5.79
N LEU A 185 -13.76 5.41 5.64
CA LEU A 185 -14.61 5.35 4.45
C LEU A 185 -15.51 6.58 4.39
N MET A 186 -15.68 7.11 3.18
CA MET A 186 -16.52 8.30 2.96
C MET A 186 -17.99 7.96 2.71
N GLU A 187 -18.34 6.70 2.56
CA GLU A 187 -19.72 6.24 2.42
C GLU A 187 -20.44 6.33 3.76
N GLY A 188 -21.70 6.78 3.72
CA GLY A 188 -22.56 6.93 4.88
C GLY A 188 -23.27 8.28 4.92
N ASN A 189 -23.94 8.57 6.03
CA ASN A 189 -24.71 9.81 6.23
C ASN A 189 -23.98 10.84 7.13
N HIS A 190 -22.71 10.60 7.45
CA HIS A 190 -21.93 11.50 8.27
C HIS A 190 -21.47 12.75 7.51
N SER A 191 -21.19 13.82 8.24
CA SER A 191 -20.68 15.06 7.67
C SER A 191 -19.18 14.99 7.33
N ALA A 192 -18.70 15.98 6.57
CA ALA A 192 -17.27 16.15 6.33
C ALA A 192 -16.49 16.40 7.64
N ASP A 193 -17.10 17.10 8.60
CA ASP A 193 -16.49 17.37 9.92
C ASP A 193 -16.36 16.08 10.74
N ASP A 194 -17.36 15.21 10.71
CA ASP A 194 -17.29 13.89 11.36
C ASP A 194 -16.15 13.05 10.76
N CYS A 195 -16.06 13.02 9.43
CA CYS A 195 -14.98 12.32 8.72
C CYS A 195 -13.61 12.88 9.10
N TYR A 196 -13.44 14.20 9.14
CA TYR A 196 -12.21 14.86 9.56
C TYR A 196 -11.82 14.50 11.01
N ASN A 197 -12.79 14.58 11.93
CA ASN A 197 -12.56 14.31 13.34
C ASN A 197 -12.15 12.84 13.56
N LYS A 198 -12.85 11.89 12.94
CA LYS A 198 -12.53 10.47 13.03
C LYS A 198 -11.19 10.14 12.40
N THR A 199 -10.91 10.66 11.20
CA THR A 199 -9.61 10.49 10.55
C THR A 199 -8.47 11.02 11.41
N SER A 200 -8.65 12.20 12.01
CA SER A 200 -7.66 12.81 12.91
C SER A 200 -7.43 11.95 14.17
N GLU A 201 -8.48 11.37 14.74
CA GLU A 201 -8.39 10.46 15.89
C GLU A 201 -7.60 9.19 15.51
N GLU A 202 -7.92 8.56 14.38
CA GLU A 202 -7.26 7.35 13.91
C GLU A 202 -5.76 7.57 13.65
N ILE A 203 -5.41 8.65 12.96
CA ILE A 203 -4.01 9.01 12.73
C ILE A 203 -3.25 9.16 14.06
N LYS A 204 -3.83 9.88 15.03
CA LYS A 204 -3.19 10.07 16.35
C LYS A 204 -3.01 8.76 17.13
N LYS A 205 -3.82 7.74 16.86
CA LYS A 205 -3.68 6.42 17.51
C LYS A 205 -2.63 5.54 16.85
N CYS A 206 -2.30 5.78 15.58
CA CYS A 206 -1.28 5.04 14.84
C CYS A 206 0.14 5.50 15.18
N PHE A 207 0.31 6.73 15.65
CA PHE A 207 1.58 7.39 15.99
C PHE A 207 1.65 7.79 17.46
#